data_72279d12c54665dd953c6d50fd323748
#
_entry.id   72279d12c54665dd953c6d50fd323748
#
_cell.length_a   1.000
_cell.length_b   1.000
_cell.length_c   1.000
_cell.angle_alpha   90.00
_cell.angle_beta   90.00
_cell.angle_gamma   90.00
#
_symmetry.space_group_name_H-M   'P 1'
#
loop_
_entity.id
_entity.type
_entity.pdbx_description
1 polymer ?
#
loop_
_entity_poly.entity_id
_entity_poly.type
_entity_poly.pdbx_seq_one_letter_code
_entity_poly.pdbx_strand_id
1 'polypeptide(L)'
;MLDQKLIRENPTSVEENLSLRGKIYEISHIHELTIKKKEIDTEISHLQSESKKLSKLIGQVIGKSQNTNTEEINNLKKKGNEYRIKISELEEKQRILDKQIDDEIYNLPNFPSKEAPIGKDESENVQIKTWGEPFIKENLKSH
;
A
#
# COMPACT_ATOMS: atom_id res chain seq x y z
N MET A 1 -9.08 -2.00 7.42
CA MET A 1 -8.36 -1.15 6.44
C MET A 1 -8.41 -1.82 5.08
N LEU A 2 -8.71 -1.07 4.04
CA LEU A 2 -8.80 -1.61 2.68
C LEU A 2 -7.40 -1.95 2.14
N ASP A 3 -7.32 -3.04 1.35
CA ASP A 3 -6.06 -3.47 0.75
C ASP A 3 -5.69 -2.57 -0.45
N GLN A 4 -4.49 -1.99 -0.43
CA GLN A 4 -3.94 -1.17 -1.52
C GLN A 4 -3.93 -1.92 -2.87
N LYS A 5 -3.70 -3.24 -2.84
CA LYS A 5 -3.71 -4.07 -4.04
C LYS A 5 -5.11 -4.12 -4.67
N LEU A 6 -6.15 -4.26 -3.85
CA LEU A 6 -7.53 -4.29 -4.32
C LEU A 6 -7.93 -2.97 -4.98
N ILE A 7 -7.55 -1.84 -4.38
CA ILE A 7 -7.81 -0.50 -4.94
C ILE A 7 -7.13 -0.34 -6.29
N ARG A 8 -5.90 -0.84 -6.44
CA ARG A 8 -5.15 -0.75 -7.70
C ARG A 8 -5.71 -1.63 -8.81
N GLU A 9 -6.11 -2.87 -8.47
CA GLU A 9 -6.52 -3.86 -9.48
C GLU A 9 -7.99 -3.73 -9.87
N ASN A 10 -8.86 -3.33 -8.93
CA ASN A 10 -10.31 -3.25 -9.14
C ASN A 10 -10.92 -2.01 -8.50
N PRO A 11 -10.57 -0.78 -8.93
CA PRO A 11 -11.06 0.45 -8.32
C PRO A 11 -12.59 0.57 -8.38
N THR A 12 -13.19 0.24 -9.52
CA THR A 12 -14.66 0.30 -9.71
C THR A 12 -15.40 -0.58 -8.71
N SER A 13 -14.93 -1.80 -8.49
CA SER A 13 -15.54 -2.71 -7.51
C SER A 13 -15.41 -2.17 -6.08
N VAL A 14 -14.32 -1.46 -5.77
CA VAL A 14 -14.14 -0.82 -4.46
C VAL A 14 -15.14 0.33 -4.29
N GLU A 15 -15.31 1.18 -5.31
CA GLU A 15 -16.28 2.29 -5.29
C GLU A 15 -17.71 1.78 -5.14
N GLU A 16 -18.09 0.75 -5.91
CA GLU A 16 -19.40 0.10 -5.81
C GLU A 16 -19.68 -0.43 -4.40
N ASN A 17 -18.73 -1.17 -3.81
CA ASN A 17 -18.88 -1.71 -2.46
C ASN A 17 -18.95 -0.62 -1.39
N LEU A 18 -18.19 0.47 -1.54
CA LEU A 18 -18.25 1.61 -0.63
C LEU A 18 -19.57 2.38 -0.77
N SER A 19 -20.13 2.48 -1.98
CA SER A 19 -21.40 3.16 -2.23
C SER A 19 -22.60 2.51 -1.52
N LEU A 20 -22.51 1.21 -1.20
CA LEU A 20 -23.50 0.51 -0.40
C LEU A 20 -23.71 1.10 1.01
N ARG A 21 -22.80 1.95 1.48
CA ARG A 21 -22.96 2.71 2.72
C ARG A 21 -23.76 4.02 2.57
N GLY A 22 -24.40 4.23 1.41
CA GLY A 22 -25.24 5.39 1.15
C GLY A 22 -24.48 6.69 0.87
N LYS A 23 -23.16 6.63 0.69
CA LYS A 23 -22.30 7.76 0.30
C LYS A 23 -21.42 7.39 -0.88
N ILE A 24 -21.14 8.38 -1.72
CA ILE A 24 -20.19 8.22 -2.83
C ILE A 24 -18.80 8.51 -2.30
N TYR A 25 -17.87 7.60 -2.54
CA TYR A 25 -16.46 7.72 -2.18
C TYR A 25 -15.63 7.71 -3.46
N GLU A 26 -14.91 8.78 -3.72
CA GLU A 26 -13.97 8.84 -4.83
C GLU A 26 -12.64 8.25 -4.40
N ILE A 27 -12.19 7.19 -5.08
CA ILE A 27 -10.91 6.55 -4.83
C ILE A 27 -9.91 6.77 -5.96
N SER A 28 -10.26 7.58 -6.96
CA SER A 28 -9.44 7.86 -8.15
C SER A 28 -8.04 8.32 -7.78
N HIS A 29 -7.92 9.23 -6.81
CA HIS A 29 -6.63 9.74 -6.35
C HIS A 29 -5.79 8.65 -5.66
N ILE A 30 -6.41 7.85 -4.78
CA ILE A 30 -5.73 6.72 -4.12
C ILE A 30 -5.27 5.70 -5.16
N HIS A 31 -6.10 5.42 -6.16
CA HIS A 31 -5.75 4.53 -7.28
C HIS A 31 -4.52 5.02 -8.03
N GLU A 32 -4.46 6.31 -8.38
CA GLU A 32 -3.27 6.91 -9.02
C GLU A 32 -2.01 6.80 -8.15
N LEU A 33 -2.12 7.06 -6.85
CA LEU A 33 -1.00 6.92 -5.92
C LEU A 33 -0.50 5.47 -5.85
N THR A 34 -1.41 4.48 -5.84
CA THR A 34 -1.03 3.05 -5.82
C THR A 34 -0.36 2.61 -7.12
N ILE A 35 -0.72 3.19 -8.27
CA ILE A 35 -0.04 2.95 -9.55
C ILE A 35 1.38 3.53 -9.50
N LYS A 36 1.53 4.80 -9.09
CA LYS A 36 2.86 5.45 -8.96
C LYS A 36 3.78 4.67 -8.01
N LYS A 37 3.25 4.19 -6.89
CA LYS A 37 4.00 3.33 -5.98
C LYS A 37 4.49 2.07 -6.67
N LYS A 38 3.63 1.37 -7.41
CA LYS A 38 4.01 0.15 -8.14
C LYS A 38 5.13 0.40 -9.16
N GLU A 39 5.09 1.53 -9.85
CA GLU A 39 6.14 1.93 -10.80
C GLU A 39 7.48 2.10 -10.08
N ILE A 40 7.49 2.82 -8.94
CA ILE A 40 8.69 3.00 -8.10
C ILE A 40 9.20 1.66 -7.57
N ASP A 41 8.33 0.77 -7.08
CA ASP A 41 8.70 -0.57 -6.61
C ASP A 41 9.39 -1.39 -7.71
N THR A 42 8.88 -1.29 -8.94
CA THR A 42 9.46 -1.96 -10.11
C THR A 42 10.83 -1.40 -10.44
N GLU A 43 11.00 -0.07 -10.40
CA GLU A 43 12.28 0.60 -10.66
C GLU A 43 13.33 0.26 -9.60
N ILE A 44 12.95 0.27 -8.32
CA ILE A 44 13.83 -0.16 -7.21
C ILE A 44 14.29 -1.60 -7.43
N SER A 45 13.36 -2.51 -7.74
CA SER A 45 13.67 -3.93 -7.97
C SER A 45 14.63 -4.13 -9.14
N HIS A 46 14.44 -3.36 -10.22
CA HIS A 46 15.34 -3.37 -11.38
C HIS A 46 16.76 -2.88 -11.00
N LEU A 47 16.87 -1.73 -10.35
CA LEU A 47 18.15 -1.17 -9.91
C LEU A 47 18.88 -2.07 -8.91
N GLN A 48 18.15 -2.72 -7.99
CA GLN A 48 18.73 -3.71 -7.08
C GLN A 48 19.28 -4.93 -7.81
N SER A 49 18.57 -5.40 -8.85
CA SER A 49 19.04 -6.49 -9.70
C SER A 49 20.32 -6.12 -10.44
N GLU A 50 20.36 -4.93 -11.04
CA GLU A 50 21.55 -4.42 -11.74
C GLU A 50 22.73 -4.21 -10.77
N SER A 51 22.49 -3.68 -9.58
CA SER A 51 23.50 -3.54 -8.53
C SER A 51 24.10 -4.90 -8.12
N LYS A 52 23.27 -5.95 -7.99
CA LYS A 52 23.74 -7.31 -7.71
C LYS A 52 24.60 -7.89 -8.84
N LYS A 53 24.20 -7.68 -10.11
CA LYS A 53 25.01 -8.08 -11.28
C LYS A 53 26.36 -7.38 -11.29
N LEU A 54 26.34 -6.07 -11.05
CA LEU A 54 27.56 -5.26 -10.99
C LEU A 54 28.52 -5.73 -9.88
N SER A 55 27.99 -6.04 -8.70
CA SER A 55 28.81 -6.57 -7.59
C SER A 55 29.46 -7.91 -7.93
N LYS A 56 28.73 -8.79 -8.64
CA LYS A 56 29.30 -10.06 -9.14
C LYS A 56 30.41 -9.84 -10.15
N LEU A 57 30.23 -8.87 -11.09
CA LEU A 57 31.24 -8.52 -12.07
C LEU A 57 32.51 -7.97 -11.38
N ILE A 58 32.37 -7.07 -10.41
CA ILE A 58 33.49 -6.55 -9.62
C ILE A 58 34.23 -7.71 -8.95
N GLY A 59 33.51 -8.64 -8.31
CA GLY A 59 34.12 -9.82 -7.69
C GLY A 59 34.88 -10.71 -8.69
N GLN A 60 34.34 -10.91 -9.90
CA GLN A 60 35.01 -11.69 -10.95
C GLN A 60 36.26 -10.99 -11.50
N VAL A 61 36.22 -9.68 -11.68
CA VAL A 61 37.37 -8.90 -12.17
C VAL A 61 38.50 -8.92 -11.13
N ILE A 62 38.18 -8.74 -9.88
CA ILE A 62 39.16 -8.83 -8.77
C ILE A 62 39.76 -10.24 -8.65
N GLY A 63 38.93 -11.28 -8.79
CA GLY A 63 39.36 -12.68 -8.61
C GLY A 63 40.19 -13.25 -9.77
N LYS A 64 40.08 -12.66 -10.98
CA LYS A 64 40.75 -13.17 -12.21
C LYS A 64 42.07 -12.51 -12.53
N SER A 65 42.40 -11.34 -11.96
CA SER A 65 43.54 -10.54 -12.36
C SER A 65 44.54 -10.36 -11.22
N GLN A 66 45.74 -10.91 -11.41
CA GLN A 66 46.94 -10.47 -10.66
C GLN A 66 47.42 -9.07 -11.08
N ASN A 67 46.97 -8.56 -12.25
CA ASN A 67 47.17 -7.20 -12.75
C ASN A 67 45.82 -6.52 -12.98
N THR A 68 45.18 -6.06 -11.92
CA THR A 68 43.87 -5.40 -11.98
C THR A 68 44.02 -4.04 -12.64
N ASN A 69 43.32 -3.80 -13.75
CA ASN A 69 43.10 -2.47 -14.29
C ASN A 69 42.33 -1.65 -13.28
N THR A 70 43.02 -0.89 -12.45
CA THR A 70 42.48 -0.12 -11.31
C THR A 70 41.40 0.86 -11.78
N GLU A 71 41.52 1.36 -13.01
CA GLU A 71 40.57 2.31 -13.61
C GLU A 71 39.23 1.66 -13.92
N GLU A 72 39.21 0.44 -14.44
CA GLU A 72 37.98 -0.32 -14.72
C GLU A 72 37.21 -0.64 -13.44
N ILE A 73 37.91 -1.07 -12.38
CA ILE A 73 37.31 -1.33 -11.06
C ILE A 73 36.77 -0.03 -10.46
N ASN A 74 37.46 1.08 -10.59
CA ASN A 74 37.01 2.37 -10.08
C ASN A 74 35.74 2.83 -10.80
N ASN A 75 35.64 2.63 -12.12
CA ASN A 75 34.45 2.93 -12.90
C ASN A 75 33.27 2.07 -12.50
N LEU A 76 33.46 0.77 -12.27
CA LEU A 76 32.41 -0.13 -11.78
C LEU A 76 31.93 0.24 -10.37
N LYS A 77 32.85 0.60 -9.47
CA LYS A 77 32.51 1.07 -8.12
C LYS A 77 31.72 2.38 -8.15
N LYS A 78 32.10 3.32 -9.05
CA LYS A 78 31.38 4.58 -9.24
C LYS A 78 29.93 4.32 -9.69
N LYS A 79 29.74 3.44 -10.68
CA LYS A 79 28.40 2.99 -11.11
C LYS A 79 27.59 2.37 -9.96
N GLY A 80 28.22 1.53 -9.15
CA GLY A 80 27.58 0.93 -7.96
C GLY A 80 27.10 1.97 -6.96
N ASN A 81 27.87 3.02 -6.72
CA ASN A 81 27.48 4.14 -5.88
C ASN A 81 26.30 4.93 -6.47
N GLU A 82 26.29 5.16 -7.79
CA GLU A 82 25.17 5.81 -8.47
C GLU A 82 23.86 5.03 -8.30
N TYR A 83 23.91 3.70 -8.46
CA TYR A 83 22.74 2.86 -8.19
C TYR A 83 22.27 2.95 -6.74
N ARG A 84 23.18 2.94 -5.78
CA ARG A 84 22.85 3.06 -4.35
C ARG A 84 22.15 4.38 -4.05
N ILE A 85 22.64 5.50 -4.60
CA ILE A 85 22.04 6.82 -4.41
C ILE A 85 20.62 6.83 -5.00
N LYS A 86 20.45 6.36 -6.23
CA LYS A 86 19.13 6.29 -6.89
C LYS A 86 18.15 5.43 -6.12
N ILE A 87 18.57 4.26 -5.65
CA ILE A 87 17.74 3.38 -4.84
C ILE A 87 17.27 4.11 -3.57
N SER A 88 18.20 4.77 -2.85
CA SER A 88 17.84 5.51 -1.64
C SER A 88 16.85 6.64 -1.88
N GLU A 89 16.98 7.38 -2.99
CA GLU A 89 16.04 8.43 -3.39
C GLU A 89 14.65 7.86 -3.71
N LEU A 90 14.59 6.71 -4.40
CA LEU A 90 13.34 6.04 -4.74
C LEU A 90 12.66 5.43 -3.49
N GLU A 91 13.43 4.86 -2.57
CA GLU A 91 12.92 4.33 -1.30
C GLU A 91 12.31 5.45 -0.44
N GLU A 92 12.90 6.64 -0.43
CA GLU A 92 12.32 7.79 0.27
C GLU A 92 11.01 8.26 -0.40
N LYS A 93 10.96 8.31 -1.72
CA LYS A 93 9.71 8.61 -2.45
C LYS A 93 8.63 7.56 -2.18
N GLN A 94 9.00 6.28 -2.17
CA GLN A 94 8.11 5.17 -1.83
C GLN A 94 7.53 5.35 -0.44
N ARG A 95 8.36 5.68 0.56
CA ARG A 95 7.92 5.91 1.95
C ARG A 95 6.92 7.06 2.08
N ILE A 96 7.14 8.15 1.33
CA ILE A 96 6.22 9.29 1.30
C ILE A 96 4.88 8.88 0.68
N LEU A 97 4.90 8.16 -0.45
CA LEU A 97 3.69 7.66 -1.10
C LEU A 97 2.92 6.67 -0.22
N ASP A 98 3.60 5.76 0.44
CA ASP A 98 2.97 4.83 1.38
C ASP A 98 2.20 5.56 2.46
N LYS A 99 2.82 6.56 3.07
CA LYS A 99 2.16 7.37 4.09
C LYS A 99 0.93 8.09 3.54
N GLN A 100 1.03 8.69 2.35
CA GLN A 100 -0.11 9.36 1.72
C GLN A 100 -1.26 8.39 1.44
N ILE A 101 -0.95 7.21 0.89
CA ILE A 101 -1.94 6.16 0.61
C ILE A 101 -2.61 5.68 1.90
N ASP A 102 -1.82 5.43 2.93
CA ASP A 102 -2.33 4.94 4.22
C ASP A 102 -3.22 5.99 4.89
N ASP A 103 -2.84 7.27 4.88
CA ASP A 103 -3.63 8.38 5.42
C ASP A 103 -4.98 8.52 4.69
N GLU A 104 -5.00 8.36 3.36
CA GLU A 104 -6.24 8.40 2.59
C GLU A 104 -7.12 7.16 2.81
N ILE A 105 -6.53 5.96 2.82
CA ILE A 105 -7.26 4.70 3.08
C ILE A 105 -7.84 4.70 4.50
N TYR A 106 -7.13 5.29 5.48
CA TYR A 106 -7.62 5.38 6.85
C TYR A 106 -8.94 6.15 6.96
N ASN A 107 -9.15 7.13 6.08
CA ASN A 107 -10.37 7.92 6.02
C ASN A 107 -11.53 7.18 5.30
N LEU A 108 -11.26 6.05 4.64
CA LEU A 108 -12.29 5.25 4.00
C LEU A 108 -12.90 4.25 4.99
N PRO A 109 -14.21 4.05 4.96
CA PRO A 109 -14.85 2.99 5.74
C PRO A 109 -14.48 1.61 5.19
N ASN A 110 -14.56 0.59 6.03
CA ASN A 110 -14.46 -0.79 5.58
C ASN A 110 -15.72 -1.17 4.76
N PHE A 111 -15.59 -2.20 3.92
CA PHE A 111 -16.74 -2.73 3.19
C PHE A 111 -17.85 -3.14 4.17
N PRO A 112 -19.11 -2.83 3.85
CA PRO A 112 -20.24 -3.33 4.62
C PRO A 112 -20.30 -4.85 4.50
N SER A 113 -20.85 -5.55 5.51
CA SER A 113 -21.16 -6.97 5.39
C SER A 113 -22.28 -7.15 4.34
N LYS A 114 -22.31 -8.31 3.67
CA LYS A 114 -23.36 -8.63 2.69
C LYS A 114 -24.77 -8.61 3.29
N GLU A 115 -24.89 -8.75 4.60
CA GLU A 115 -26.14 -8.75 5.35
C GLU A 115 -26.51 -7.37 5.90
N ALA A 116 -25.61 -6.39 5.78
CA ALA A 116 -25.88 -5.04 6.25
C ALA A 116 -26.90 -4.34 5.33
N PRO A 117 -27.97 -3.74 5.86
CA PRO A 117 -28.93 -2.97 5.07
C PRO A 117 -28.24 -1.72 4.49
N ILE A 118 -28.69 -1.32 3.30
CA ILE A 118 -28.28 -0.05 2.69
C ILE A 118 -29.07 1.05 3.40
N GLY A 119 -28.38 1.89 4.18
CA GLY A 119 -29.03 2.97 4.92
C GLY A 119 -28.10 4.17 5.12
N LYS A 120 -28.70 5.35 5.31
CA LYS A 120 -27.97 6.62 5.50
C LYS A 120 -27.72 6.95 6.97
N ASP A 121 -28.59 6.46 7.85
CA ASP A 121 -28.56 6.73 9.28
C ASP A 121 -29.08 5.55 10.11
N GLU A 122 -29.07 5.72 11.45
CA GLU A 122 -29.51 4.67 12.40
C GLU A 122 -30.98 4.27 12.26
N SER A 123 -31.83 5.12 11.69
CA SER A 123 -33.26 4.85 11.51
C SER A 123 -33.54 3.74 10.49
N GLU A 124 -32.57 3.51 9.58
CA GLU A 124 -32.66 2.49 8.53
C GLU A 124 -32.00 1.15 8.95
N ASN A 125 -31.56 1.03 10.21
CA ASN A 125 -30.98 -0.20 10.71
C ASN A 125 -32.01 -1.32 10.84
N VAL A 126 -31.64 -2.52 10.38
CA VAL A 126 -32.47 -3.73 10.49
C VAL A 126 -31.92 -4.61 11.58
N GLN A 127 -32.84 -5.06 12.47
CA GLN A 127 -32.50 -5.98 13.54
C GLN A 127 -32.33 -7.40 12.97
N ILE A 128 -31.10 -7.93 13.00
CA ILE A 128 -30.75 -9.24 12.42
C ILE A 128 -31.04 -10.37 13.41
N LYS A 129 -30.86 -10.15 14.72
CA LYS A 129 -31.06 -11.15 15.76
C LYS A 129 -31.38 -10.51 17.09
N THR A 130 -32.42 -11.04 17.77
CA THR A 130 -32.76 -10.69 19.16
C THR A 130 -32.27 -11.80 20.08
N TRP A 131 -31.50 -11.45 21.13
CA TRP A 131 -31.02 -12.40 22.13
C TRP A 131 -31.72 -12.11 23.47
N GLY A 132 -32.57 -13.07 23.94
CA GLY A 132 -33.25 -12.99 25.21
C GLY A 132 -34.38 -11.97 25.24
N GLU A 133 -35.20 -12.04 26.28
CA GLU A 133 -36.19 -11.01 26.59
C GLU A 133 -35.57 -9.94 27.47
N PRO A 134 -35.84 -8.65 27.23
CA PRO A 134 -35.31 -7.58 28.06
C PRO A 134 -35.90 -7.74 29.47
N PHE A 135 -35.05 -7.79 30.48
CA PHE A 135 -35.46 -7.86 31.87
C PHE A 135 -35.96 -6.48 32.31
N ILE A 136 -37.28 -6.31 32.33
CA ILE A 136 -37.94 -5.10 32.80
C ILE A 136 -38.16 -5.23 34.30
N LYS A 137 -37.40 -4.50 35.10
CA LYS A 137 -37.61 -4.36 36.54
C LYS A 137 -38.28 -3.02 36.78
N GLU A 138 -39.52 -3.02 37.27
CA GLU A 138 -40.31 -1.81 37.46
C GLU A 138 -39.74 -0.75 38.45
N ASN A 139 -38.63 -1.06 39.13
CA ASN A 139 -38.04 -0.20 40.16
C ASN A 139 -36.52 -0.01 40.02
N LEU A 140 -36.00 0.12 38.79
CA LEU A 140 -34.60 0.52 38.59
C LEU A 140 -34.47 2.03 38.84
N LYS A 141 -33.81 2.40 39.94
CA LYS A 141 -33.36 3.82 40.15
C LYS A 141 -32.33 4.15 39.11
N SER A 142 -32.52 5.26 38.41
CA SER A 142 -31.50 5.85 37.57
C SER A 142 -30.27 6.22 38.39
N HIS A 143 -29.09 5.98 37.82
CA HIS A 143 -27.82 6.41 38.43
C HIS A 143 -27.63 7.91 38.30
#